data_f79380bbc22969ac3b7f63d6e8225e15
#
_entry.id   f79380bbc22969ac3b7f63d6e8225e15
#
_cell.length_a   1.000
_cell.length_b   1.000
_cell.length_c   1.000
_cell.angle_alpha   90.00
_cell.angle_beta   90.00
_cell.angle_gamma   90.00
#
_symmetry.space_group_name_H-M   'P 1'
#
loop_
_entity.id
_entity.type
_entity.pdbx_description
1 polymer ?
#
loop_
_entity_poly.entity_id
_entity_poly.type
_entity_poly.pdbx_seq_one_letter_code
_entity_poly.pdbx_strand_id
1 'polypeptide(L)'
;MCLIPDLPEEPNMSDATPLDDAQLADSVLPAGADPFVLFEEWFAAAQVGEINDPNAMALATATADAAPSVRMVLLKGHGKSEIAGGGFTFFTNAESRKGGQIRANMQAALLFHWKSLRRQIRIEGPLTEVSPERADAYFHSRPFKSQVGSAASDQSRPLPERQQYLDRVQEIWAAHEATGKVPRPPHWTGFTLSPRRIEFWIDRDNRLHDRREFIRTSADGAWSDTLLYP
;
A
#
# COMPACT_ATOMS: atom_id res chain seq x y z
N MET A 1 -35.91 -8.73 -2.48
CA MET A 1 -35.53 -9.09 -1.10
C MET A 1 -34.45 -10.16 -1.25
N CYS A 2 -33.16 -9.76 -1.19
CA CYS A 2 -32.05 -10.68 -1.35
C CYS A 2 -31.84 -11.35 0.02
N LEU A 3 -32.10 -12.65 0.10
CA LEU A 3 -31.81 -13.44 1.29
C LEU A 3 -30.29 -13.55 1.42
N ILE A 4 -29.72 -12.96 2.45
CA ILE A 4 -28.35 -13.23 2.87
C ILE A 4 -28.36 -14.69 3.32
N PRO A 5 -27.52 -15.59 2.76
CA PRO A 5 -27.43 -16.95 3.26
C PRO A 5 -27.01 -16.92 4.73
N ASP A 6 -27.63 -17.77 5.54
CA ASP A 6 -27.31 -17.91 6.95
C ASP A 6 -25.80 -18.11 7.10
N LEU A 7 -25.16 -17.25 7.89
CA LEU A 7 -23.79 -17.45 8.31
C LEU A 7 -23.70 -18.77 9.08
N PRO A 8 -22.66 -19.58 8.90
CA PRO A 8 -22.50 -20.80 9.69
C PRO A 8 -22.57 -20.45 11.18
N GLU A 9 -23.38 -21.18 11.92
CA GLU A 9 -23.48 -21.03 13.38
C GLU A 9 -22.09 -21.11 14.01
N GLU A 10 -21.80 -20.19 14.92
CA GLU A 10 -20.56 -20.26 15.70
C GLU A 10 -20.56 -21.60 16.49
N PRO A 11 -19.42 -22.33 16.53
CA PRO A 11 -19.37 -23.60 17.23
C PRO A 11 -19.77 -23.43 18.69
N ASN A 12 -20.62 -24.33 19.15
CA ASN A 12 -21.16 -24.33 20.51
C ASN A 12 -20.02 -24.39 21.55
N MET A 13 -20.06 -23.51 22.56
CA MET A 13 -19.04 -23.41 23.62
C MET A 13 -18.82 -24.70 24.46
N SER A 14 -19.58 -25.78 24.22
CA SER A 14 -19.38 -27.08 24.90
C SER A 14 -18.17 -27.86 24.40
N ASP A 15 -17.52 -27.46 23.28
CA ASP A 15 -16.33 -28.11 22.72
C ASP A 15 -15.04 -27.34 23.06
N ALA A 16 -14.96 -26.75 24.25
CA ALA A 16 -13.77 -26.05 24.71
C ALA A 16 -12.61 -27.03 24.95
N THR A 17 -11.96 -27.45 23.88
CA THR A 17 -10.63 -28.04 23.94
C THR A 17 -9.69 -27.01 24.54
N PRO A 18 -8.91 -27.30 25.57
CA PRO A 18 -7.88 -26.39 26.09
C PRO A 18 -6.98 -25.91 24.95
N LEU A 19 -6.57 -24.64 25.00
CA LEU A 19 -5.60 -24.12 24.03
C LEU A 19 -4.33 -24.96 24.09
N ASP A 20 -3.80 -25.35 22.92
CA ASP A 20 -2.54 -26.08 22.85
C ASP A 20 -1.32 -25.14 23.05
N ASP A 21 -0.15 -25.72 23.31
CA ASP A 21 1.08 -24.96 23.54
C ASP A 21 1.46 -24.07 22.34
N ALA A 22 1.08 -24.44 21.12
CA ALA A 22 1.34 -23.63 19.94
C ALA A 22 0.42 -22.40 19.86
N GLN A 23 -0.79 -22.49 20.41
CA GLN A 23 -1.72 -21.35 20.52
C GLN A 23 -1.31 -20.40 21.66
N LEU A 24 -0.61 -20.91 22.67
CA LEU A 24 -0.11 -20.16 23.83
C LEU A 24 1.36 -19.72 23.66
N ALA A 25 2.03 -20.11 22.56
CA ALA A 25 3.41 -19.75 22.31
C ALA A 25 3.60 -18.23 22.24
N ASP A 26 4.76 -17.77 22.70
CA ASP A 26 5.16 -16.37 22.60
C ASP A 26 5.03 -15.83 21.17
N SER A 27 4.72 -14.55 21.07
CA SER A 27 4.62 -13.85 19.79
C SER A 27 5.91 -14.00 18.98
N VAL A 28 5.77 -14.42 17.72
CA VAL A 28 6.88 -14.45 16.76
C VAL A 28 7.30 -13.05 16.27
N LEU A 29 6.65 -11.99 16.77
CA LEU A 29 6.99 -10.61 16.48
C LEU A 29 8.02 -10.12 17.53
N PRO A 30 9.33 -10.03 17.19
CA PRO A 30 10.38 -9.75 18.16
C PRO A 30 10.28 -8.32 18.71
N ALA A 31 10.48 -8.17 20.03
CA ALA A 31 10.62 -6.89 20.69
C ALA A 31 11.95 -6.21 20.28
N GLY A 32 11.95 -4.89 20.14
CA GLY A 32 13.14 -4.12 19.79
C GLY A 32 13.64 -4.34 18.36
N ALA A 33 12.85 -5.01 17.50
CA ALA A 33 13.21 -5.17 16.10
C ALA A 33 13.19 -3.83 15.37
N ASP A 34 14.00 -3.74 14.30
CA ASP A 34 13.86 -2.65 13.35
C ASP A 34 12.66 -2.94 12.42
N PRO A 35 11.61 -2.09 12.41
CA PRO A 35 10.40 -2.38 11.63
C PRO A 35 10.65 -2.37 10.11
N PHE A 36 11.71 -1.73 9.61
CA PHE A 36 12.05 -1.82 8.18
C PHE A 36 12.69 -3.19 7.85
N VAL A 37 13.51 -3.73 8.73
CA VAL A 37 14.09 -5.08 8.55
C VAL A 37 12.97 -6.11 8.59
N LEU A 38 12.07 -6.02 9.57
CA LEU A 38 10.92 -6.91 9.68
C LEU A 38 9.99 -6.82 8.46
N PHE A 39 9.79 -5.60 7.91
CA PHE A 39 9.05 -5.42 6.68
C PHE A 39 9.72 -6.13 5.49
N GLU A 40 11.04 -5.97 5.33
CA GLU A 40 11.80 -6.60 4.25
C GLU A 40 11.70 -8.14 4.30
N GLU A 41 11.86 -8.73 5.49
CA GLU A 41 11.71 -10.17 5.70
C GLU A 41 10.30 -10.67 5.32
N TRP A 42 9.28 -9.96 5.75
CA TRP A 42 7.90 -10.31 5.45
C TRP A 42 7.55 -10.11 3.97
N PHE A 43 8.06 -9.04 3.37
CA PHE A 43 7.85 -8.76 1.96
C PHE A 43 8.56 -9.78 1.07
N ALA A 44 9.78 -10.18 1.41
CA ALA A 44 10.48 -11.26 0.72
C ALA A 44 9.70 -12.59 0.79
N ALA A 45 9.14 -12.93 1.96
CA ALA A 45 8.27 -14.09 2.10
C ALA A 45 6.99 -13.96 1.24
N ALA A 46 6.41 -12.76 1.16
CA ALA A 46 5.23 -12.49 0.32
C ALA A 46 5.53 -12.61 -1.18
N GLN A 47 6.70 -12.18 -1.63
CA GLN A 47 7.13 -12.33 -3.02
C GLN A 47 7.21 -13.81 -3.47
N VAL A 48 7.42 -14.72 -2.54
CA VAL A 48 7.44 -16.17 -2.80
C VAL A 48 6.07 -16.81 -2.58
N GLY A 49 5.34 -16.40 -1.53
CA GLY A 49 4.14 -17.08 -1.05
C GLY A 49 2.82 -16.54 -1.59
N GLU A 50 2.76 -15.28 -2.03
CA GLU A 50 1.53 -14.72 -2.60
C GLU A 50 1.39 -15.03 -4.09
N ILE A 51 0.17 -15.39 -4.49
CA ILE A 51 -0.11 -15.79 -5.88
C ILE A 51 0.02 -14.61 -6.84
N ASN A 52 -0.43 -13.41 -6.42
CA ASN A 52 -0.49 -12.21 -7.25
C ASN A 52 -0.06 -10.97 -6.45
N ASP A 53 0.63 -10.06 -7.11
CA ASP A 53 0.91 -8.69 -6.68
C ASP A 53 1.26 -8.53 -5.18
N PRO A 54 2.31 -9.21 -4.65
CA PRO A 54 2.70 -9.07 -3.24
C PRO A 54 2.99 -7.62 -2.85
N ASN A 55 3.28 -6.76 -3.81
CA ASN A 55 3.50 -5.33 -3.64
C ASN A 55 2.21 -4.48 -3.76
N ALA A 56 1.05 -5.09 -3.95
CA ALA A 56 -0.22 -4.37 -3.91
C ALA A 56 -0.56 -3.97 -2.47
N MET A 57 -0.96 -2.71 -2.30
CA MET A 57 -1.34 -2.18 -1.00
C MET A 57 -2.55 -1.26 -1.10
N ALA A 58 -3.43 -1.30 -0.12
CA ALA A 58 -4.48 -0.32 0.02
C ALA A 58 -3.88 1.01 0.50
N LEU A 59 -4.16 2.10 -0.21
CA LEU A 59 -3.80 3.46 0.16
C LEU A 59 -5.06 4.18 0.63
N ALA A 60 -5.11 4.55 1.89
CA ALA A 60 -6.12 5.43 2.46
C ALA A 60 -5.63 6.88 2.43
N THR A 61 -6.50 7.77 1.96
CA THR A 61 -6.30 9.23 1.94
C THR A 61 -7.57 9.91 2.41
N ALA A 62 -7.50 11.15 2.84
CA ALA A 62 -8.66 11.92 3.27
C ALA A 62 -8.67 13.31 2.63
N THR A 63 -9.86 13.88 2.49
CA THR A 63 -10.05 15.28 2.13
C THR A 63 -9.60 16.21 3.26
N ALA A 64 -9.57 17.51 3.02
CA ALA A 64 -9.23 18.50 4.05
C ALA A 64 -10.22 18.48 5.24
N ASP A 65 -11.47 18.10 5.00
CA ASP A 65 -12.54 17.92 6.00
C ASP A 65 -12.59 16.47 6.55
N ALA A 66 -11.49 15.70 6.36
CA ALA A 66 -11.27 14.37 6.90
C ALA A 66 -12.18 13.25 6.33
N ALA A 67 -12.88 13.45 5.20
CA ALA A 67 -13.63 12.37 4.57
C ALA A 67 -12.67 11.35 3.94
N PRO A 68 -12.65 10.08 4.41
CA PRO A 68 -11.68 9.10 3.97
C PRO A 68 -12.07 8.45 2.64
N SER A 69 -11.09 7.97 1.92
CA SER A 69 -11.27 7.07 0.77
C SER A 69 -10.08 6.13 0.62
N VAL A 70 -10.31 4.96 0.01
CA VAL A 70 -9.30 3.91 -0.13
C VAL A 70 -9.29 3.36 -1.56
N ARG A 71 -8.11 2.95 -2.04
CA ARG A 71 -7.90 2.25 -3.33
C ARG A 71 -6.60 1.46 -3.29
N MET A 72 -6.46 0.53 -4.24
CA MET A 72 -5.20 -0.18 -4.39
C MET A 72 -4.18 0.67 -5.17
N VAL A 73 -2.92 0.59 -4.74
CA VAL A 73 -1.73 1.08 -5.45
C VAL A 73 -0.61 0.06 -5.29
N LEU A 74 0.48 0.21 -6.06
CA LEU A 74 1.61 -0.70 -5.98
C LEU A 74 2.79 -0.03 -5.28
N LEU A 75 3.39 -0.71 -4.30
CA LEU A 75 4.67 -0.34 -3.72
C LEU A 75 5.77 -0.38 -4.78
N LYS A 76 6.60 0.66 -4.86
CA LYS A 76 7.68 0.79 -5.85
C LYS A 76 9.04 1.11 -5.23
N GLY A 77 9.07 1.37 -3.93
CA GLY A 77 10.28 1.51 -3.16
C GLY A 77 9.96 1.43 -1.67
N HIS A 78 10.88 0.90 -0.89
CA HIS A 78 10.75 0.79 0.56
C HIS A 78 12.12 0.79 1.24
N GLY A 79 12.11 1.03 2.54
CA GLY A 79 13.31 0.96 3.36
C GLY A 79 13.99 2.29 3.63
N LYS A 80 15.16 2.21 4.25
CA LYS A 80 15.89 3.37 4.78
C LYS A 80 16.50 4.26 3.69
N SER A 81 16.66 3.75 2.46
CA SER A 81 17.21 4.48 1.33
C SER A 81 16.21 5.39 0.61
N GLU A 82 14.91 5.25 0.90
CA GLU A 82 13.87 5.99 0.19
C GLU A 82 13.91 7.50 0.47
N ILE A 83 13.95 7.86 1.74
CA ILE A 83 14.12 9.22 2.28
C ILE A 83 14.83 9.14 3.64
N ALA A 84 15.25 10.28 4.19
CA ALA A 84 15.80 10.33 5.55
C ALA A 84 14.81 9.69 6.55
N GLY A 85 15.32 8.75 7.35
CA GLY A 85 14.50 7.97 8.27
C GLY A 85 13.71 6.83 7.65
N GLY A 86 13.81 6.59 6.34
CA GLY A 86 13.14 5.51 5.63
C GLY A 86 11.73 5.83 5.17
N GLY A 87 11.23 5.08 4.17
CA GLY A 87 9.91 5.35 3.60
C GLY A 87 9.36 4.23 2.71
N PHE A 88 8.14 4.48 2.23
CA PHE A 88 7.40 3.60 1.32
C PHE A 88 6.87 4.42 0.14
N THR A 89 7.33 4.11 -1.06
CA THR A 89 7.11 4.92 -2.26
C THR A 89 6.12 4.26 -3.22
N PHE A 90 5.20 5.05 -3.73
CA PHE A 90 4.28 4.68 -4.82
C PHE A 90 4.17 5.82 -5.84
N PHE A 91 3.73 5.50 -7.05
CA PHE A 91 3.54 6.49 -8.13
C PHE A 91 2.07 6.53 -8.57
N THR A 92 1.61 7.71 -8.93
CA THR A 92 0.21 7.94 -9.29
C THR A 92 0.04 9.20 -10.15
N ASN A 93 -1.20 9.43 -10.60
CA ASN A 93 -1.62 10.70 -11.18
C ASN A 93 -2.02 11.66 -10.04
N ALA A 94 -1.30 12.78 -9.90
CA ALA A 94 -1.52 13.80 -8.86
C ALA A 94 -2.79 14.64 -9.08
N GLU A 95 -3.39 14.61 -10.27
CA GLU A 95 -4.68 15.25 -10.57
C GLU A 95 -5.88 14.31 -10.40
N SER A 96 -5.64 13.03 -10.05
CA SER A 96 -6.70 12.10 -9.70
C SER A 96 -7.36 12.46 -8.35
N ARG A 97 -8.52 11.85 -8.03
CA ARG A 97 -9.20 12.07 -6.74
C ARG A 97 -8.27 11.88 -5.55
N LYS A 98 -7.44 10.80 -5.55
CA LYS A 98 -6.46 10.57 -4.48
C LYS A 98 -5.35 11.63 -4.47
N GLY A 99 -4.88 12.06 -5.66
CA GLY A 99 -3.87 13.10 -5.77
C GLY A 99 -4.33 14.43 -5.18
N GLY A 100 -5.57 14.83 -5.47
CA GLY A 100 -6.18 16.01 -4.86
C GLY A 100 -6.30 15.90 -3.34
N GLN A 101 -6.68 14.73 -2.82
CA GLN A 101 -6.74 14.47 -1.38
C GLN A 101 -5.36 14.54 -0.73
N ILE A 102 -4.34 13.94 -1.34
CA ILE A 102 -2.96 13.99 -0.86
C ILE A 102 -2.46 15.43 -0.78
N ARG A 103 -2.70 16.25 -1.82
CA ARG A 103 -2.29 17.66 -1.80
C ARG A 103 -3.01 18.50 -0.74
N ALA A 104 -4.26 18.17 -0.44
CA ALA A 104 -5.05 18.85 0.60
C ALA A 104 -4.68 18.37 2.02
N ASN A 105 -4.22 17.13 2.15
CA ASN A 105 -3.88 16.51 3.42
C ASN A 105 -2.75 15.49 3.19
N MET A 106 -1.52 15.89 3.46
CA MET A 106 -0.32 15.09 3.26
C MET A 106 -0.17 13.94 4.27
N GLN A 107 -1.27 13.36 4.74
CA GLN A 107 -1.31 12.18 5.61
C GLN A 107 -1.93 11.00 4.88
N ALA A 108 -1.39 9.81 5.10
CA ALA A 108 -1.91 8.58 4.51
C ALA A 108 -1.69 7.37 5.41
N ALA A 109 -2.46 6.33 5.11
CA ALA A 109 -2.19 5.00 5.62
C ALA A 109 -2.06 4.01 4.46
N LEU A 110 -1.14 3.06 4.61
CA LEU A 110 -0.94 1.93 3.71
C LEU A 110 -1.32 0.65 4.44
N LEU A 111 -1.91 -0.31 3.73
CA LEU A 111 -2.24 -1.62 4.25
C LEU A 111 -1.79 -2.70 3.25
N PHE A 112 -0.91 -3.58 3.69
CA PHE A 112 -0.63 -4.85 3.04
C PHE A 112 -1.43 -5.95 3.71
N HIS A 113 -2.03 -6.85 2.93
CA HIS A 113 -2.71 -8.02 3.44
C HIS A 113 -2.34 -9.24 2.59
N TRP A 114 -1.39 -10.01 3.09
CA TRP A 114 -0.90 -11.24 2.48
C TRP A 114 -1.67 -12.44 3.04
N LYS A 115 -2.73 -12.81 2.33
CA LYS A 115 -3.67 -13.85 2.78
C LYS A 115 -3.02 -15.22 2.88
N SER A 116 -2.17 -15.57 1.91
CA SER A 116 -1.46 -16.86 1.90
C SER A 116 -0.52 -17.02 3.08
N LEU A 117 -0.04 -15.91 3.64
CA LEU A 117 0.85 -15.88 4.80
C LEU A 117 0.12 -15.58 6.11
N ARG A 118 -1.18 -15.31 6.07
CA ARG A 118 -1.98 -14.90 7.24
C ARG A 118 -1.38 -13.65 7.92
N ARG A 119 -0.85 -12.69 7.13
CA ARG A 119 -0.13 -11.50 7.62
C ARG A 119 -0.71 -10.20 7.10
N GLN A 120 -0.68 -9.18 7.95
CA GLN A 120 -1.07 -7.83 7.59
C GLN A 120 -0.05 -6.83 8.14
N ILE A 121 0.22 -5.75 7.39
CA ILE A 121 1.05 -4.63 7.86
C ILE A 121 0.27 -3.33 7.60
N ARG A 122 0.12 -2.51 8.63
CA ARG A 122 -0.42 -1.15 8.53
C ARG A 122 0.71 -0.14 8.72
N ILE A 123 0.75 0.89 7.87
CA ILE A 123 1.80 1.91 7.90
C ILE A 123 1.13 3.27 7.81
N GLU A 124 1.40 4.16 8.76
CA GLU A 124 0.76 5.47 8.85
C GLU A 124 1.81 6.57 8.97
N GLY A 125 1.60 7.68 8.25
CA GLY A 125 2.52 8.82 8.31
C GLY A 125 2.30 9.88 7.24
N PRO A 126 3.11 10.94 7.29
CA PRO A 126 3.09 11.98 6.27
C PRO A 126 3.68 11.50 4.95
N LEU A 127 3.17 12.09 3.87
CA LEU A 127 3.66 11.93 2.52
C LEU A 127 4.60 13.08 2.12
N THR A 128 5.58 12.76 1.29
CA THR A 128 6.41 13.74 0.58
C THR A 128 6.41 13.39 -0.90
N GLU A 129 6.23 14.37 -1.77
CA GLU A 129 6.31 14.15 -3.22
C GLU A 129 7.77 13.85 -3.61
N VAL A 130 7.98 12.87 -4.50
CA VAL A 130 9.31 12.55 -5.02
C VAL A 130 9.81 13.66 -5.93
N SER A 131 11.14 13.75 -6.11
CA SER A 131 11.70 14.73 -7.04
C SER A 131 11.25 14.47 -8.49
N PRO A 132 11.19 15.50 -9.34
CA PRO A 132 10.89 15.36 -10.76
C PRO A 132 11.81 14.34 -11.45
N GLU A 133 13.09 14.34 -11.14
CA GLU A 133 14.10 13.45 -11.71
C GLU A 133 13.80 11.98 -11.36
N ARG A 134 13.38 11.71 -10.11
CA ARG A 134 12.97 10.38 -9.68
C ARG A 134 11.68 9.95 -10.37
N ALA A 135 10.72 10.86 -10.51
CA ALA A 135 9.49 10.60 -11.24
C ALA A 135 9.76 10.29 -12.72
N ASP A 136 10.64 11.07 -13.38
CA ASP A 136 11.06 10.84 -14.78
C ASP A 136 11.74 9.48 -14.93
N ALA A 137 12.73 9.18 -14.10
CA ALA A 137 13.47 7.92 -14.14
C ALA A 137 12.52 6.73 -14.01
N TYR A 138 11.62 6.76 -13.04
CA TYR A 138 10.67 5.65 -12.84
C TYR A 138 9.61 5.60 -13.95
N PHE A 139 9.09 6.73 -14.44
CA PHE A 139 8.14 6.75 -15.56
C PHE A 139 8.69 6.04 -16.78
N HIS A 140 9.96 6.35 -17.15
CA HIS A 140 10.62 5.80 -18.33
C HIS A 140 11.15 4.37 -18.14
N SER A 141 11.30 3.87 -16.92
CA SER A 141 11.62 2.46 -16.66
C SER A 141 10.42 1.52 -16.90
N ARG A 142 9.21 2.08 -17.02
CA ARG A 142 7.98 1.31 -17.24
C ARG A 142 7.85 0.89 -18.70
N PRO A 143 7.18 -0.25 -18.98
CA PRO A 143 6.86 -0.64 -20.35
C PRO A 143 6.17 0.48 -21.13
N PHE A 144 6.49 0.63 -22.43
CA PHE A 144 5.93 1.66 -23.29
C PHE A 144 4.38 1.74 -23.24
N LYS A 145 3.71 0.57 -23.26
CA LYS A 145 2.24 0.49 -23.11
C LYS A 145 1.73 1.16 -21.82
N SER A 146 2.48 1.03 -20.74
CA SER A 146 2.12 1.64 -19.45
C SER A 146 2.37 3.14 -19.43
N GLN A 147 3.40 3.63 -20.15
CA GLN A 147 3.63 5.06 -20.34
C GLN A 147 2.49 5.69 -21.14
N VAL A 148 2.12 5.08 -22.27
CA VAL A 148 1.00 5.52 -23.14
C VAL A 148 -0.32 5.57 -22.34
N GLY A 149 -0.69 4.49 -21.68
CA GLY A 149 -1.94 4.44 -20.91
C GLY A 149 -2.00 5.46 -19.78
N SER A 150 -0.85 5.75 -19.15
CA SER A 150 -0.80 6.79 -18.11
C SER A 150 -0.91 8.21 -18.70
N ALA A 151 -0.34 8.46 -19.87
CA ALA A 151 -0.40 9.75 -20.54
C ALA A 151 -1.80 10.03 -21.12
N ALA A 152 -2.51 9.00 -21.57
CA ALA A 152 -3.86 9.13 -22.12
C ALA A 152 -4.94 9.35 -21.04
N SER A 153 -4.64 9.09 -19.75
CA SER A 153 -5.65 9.00 -18.70
C SER A 153 -5.82 10.29 -17.90
N ASP A 154 -7.00 10.90 -17.98
CA ASP A 154 -7.46 11.90 -17.01
C ASP A 154 -8.04 11.18 -15.77
N GLN A 155 -7.19 10.50 -15.05
CA GLN A 155 -7.57 9.55 -13.99
C GLN A 155 -8.57 10.12 -12.99
N SER A 156 -9.65 9.40 -12.72
CA SER A 156 -10.77 9.73 -11.81
C SER A 156 -11.74 10.80 -12.32
N ARG A 157 -11.56 11.36 -13.51
CA ARG A 157 -12.55 12.25 -14.14
C ARG A 157 -13.63 11.43 -14.84
N PRO A 158 -14.85 11.95 -14.99
CA PRO A 158 -15.89 11.29 -15.79
C PRO A 158 -15.41 11.04 -17.23
N LEU A 159 -15.65 9.86 -17.74
CA LEU A 159 -15.37 9.45 -19.10
C LEU A 159 -16.72 9.12 -19.76
N PRO A 160 -17.23 9.97 -20.68
CA PRO A 160 -18.54 9.76 -21.31
C PRO A 160 -18.61 8.43 -22.08
N GLU A 161 -17.56 8.12 -22.84
CA GLU A 161 -17.47 6.90 -23.63
C GLU A 161 -16.06 6.32 -23.58
N ARG A 162 -15.95 5.01 -23.37
CA ARG A 162 -14.66 4.32 -23.34
C ARG A 162 -13.84 4.53 -24.62
N GLN A 163 -14.52 4.66 -25.75
CA GLN A 163 -13.86 4.83 -27.06
C GLN A 163 -12.98 6.09 -27.08
N GLN A 164 -13.41 7.19 -26.48
CA GLN A 164 -12.62 8.42 -26.39
C GLN A 164 -11.26 8.21 -25.71
N TYR A 165 -11.21 7.36 -24.67
CA TYR A 165 -9.95 7.01 -24.05
C TYR A 165 -9.08 6.12 -24.94
N LEU A 166 -9.69 5.16 -25.64
CA LEU A 166 -8.96 4.27 -26.55
C LEU A 166 -8.38 5.04 -27.75
N ASP A 167 -9.11 6.00 -28.28
CA ASP A 167 -8.63 6.87 -29.37
C ASP A 167 -7.41 7.68 -28.92
N ARG A 168 -7.45 8.30 -27.72
CA ARG A 168 -6.28 8.99 -27.13
C ARG A 168 -5.08 8.05 -26.91
N VAL A 169 -5.32 6.81 -26.50
CA VAL A 169 -4.27 5.80 -26.38
C VAL A 169 -3.61 5.54 -27.73
N GLN A 170 -4.40 5.41 -28.81
CA GLN A 170 -3.89 5.19 -30.17
C GLN A 170 -3.13 6.41 -30.70
N GLU A 171 -3.63 7.62 -30.48
CA GLU A 171 -2.95 8.86 -30.87
C GLU A 171 -1.57 8.99 -30.21
N ILE A 172 -1.48 8.79 -28.88
CA ILE A 172 -0.22 8.85 -28.14
C ILE A 172 0.71 7.71 -28.57
N TRP A 173 0.17 6.53 -28.81
CA TRP A 173 0.94 5.39 -29.31
C TRP A 173 1.60 5.76 -30.64
N ALA A 174 0.82 6.17 -31.64
CA ALA A 174 1.31 6.50 -32.99
C ALA A 174 2.33 7.65 -32.97
N ALA A 175 2.14 8.62 -32.08
CA ALA A 175 3.07 9.76 -31.95
C ALA A 175 4.44 9.37 -31.36
N HIS A 176 4.52 8.27 -30.59
CA HIS A 176 5.71 7.94 -29.82
C HIS A 176 6.28 6.54 -30.08
N GLU A 177 5.65 5.69 -30.89
CA GLU A 177 6.09 4.30 -31.14
C GLU A 177 7.50 4.22 -31.73
N ALA A 178 7.86 5.15 -32.61
CA ALA A 178 9.18 5.18 -33.25
C ALA A 178 10.32 5.39 -32.24
N THR A 179 10.08 6.10 -31.14
CA THR A 179 11.06 6.38 -30.09
C THR A 179 10.95 5.41 -28.92
N GLY A 180 9.82 4.73 -28.77
CA GLY A 180 9.51 3.85 -27.64
C GLY A 180 9.40 4.59 -26.30
N LYS A 181 9.31 5.92 -26.29
CA LYS A 181 9.28 6.75 -25.09
C LYS A 181 8.19 7.82 -25.18
N VAL A 182 7.36 7.94 -24.17
CA VAL A 182 6.39 9.00 -24.00
C VAL A 182 6.93 10.03 -23.02
N PRO A 183 6.87 11.33 -23.28
CA PRO A 183 7.17 12.35 -22.27
C PRO A 183 6.32 12.13 -21.02
N ARG A 184 6.92 12.19 -19.84
CA ARG A 184 6.16 12.03 -18.59
C ARG A 184 5.16 13.19 -18.45
N PRO A 185 3.85 12.91 -18.30
CA PRO A 185 2.88 13.96 -18.07
C PRO A 185 3.18 14.73 -16.78
N PRO A 186 2.96 16.06 -16.73
CA PRO A 186 3.25 16.87 -15.54
C PRO A 186 2.52 16.39 -14.27
N HIS A 187 1.34 15.82 -14.46
CA HIS A 187 0.51 15.29 -13.36
C HIS A 187 0.94 13.89 -12.89
N TRP A 188 1.88 13.24 -13.57
CA TRP A 188 2.33 11.91 -13.15
C TRP A 188 3.55 12.04 -12.24
N THR A 189 3.39 11.64 -10.98
CA THR A 189 4.43 11.75 -9.95
C THR A 189 4.36 10.59 -8.96
N GLY A 190 5.22 10.61 -7.95
CA GLY A 190 5.22 9.67 -6.85
C GLY A 190 5.18 10.36 -5.50
N PHE A 191 4.84 9.59 -4.48
CA PHE A 191 4.85 10.01 -3.09
C PHE A 191 5.55 8.95 -2.25
N THR A 192 6.34 9.41 -1.28
CA THR A 192 6.97 8.57 -0.26
C THR A 192 6.30 8.85 1.08
N LEU A 193 5.76 7.82 1.71
CA LEU A 193 5.26 7.88 3.07
C LEU A 193 6.42 7.69 4.05
N SER A 194 6.66 8.68 4.94
CA SER A 194 7.57 8.57 6.07
C SER A 194 6.81 8.01 7.27
N PRO A 195 7.04 6.75 7.66
CA PRO A 195 6.20 6.13 8.68
C PRO A 195 6.42 6.74 10.06
N ARG A 196 5.32 6.98 10.77
CA ARG A 196 5.28 7.33 12.19
C ARG A 196 4.78 6.18 13.04
N ARG A 197 4.02 5.28 12.42
CA ARG A 197 3.45 4.09 13.01
C ARG A 197 3.51 2.95 12.01
N ILE A 198 3.97 1.78 12.46
CA ILE A 198 3.92 0.53 11.70
C ILE A 198 3.38 -0.55 12.62
N GLU A 199 2.31 -1.22 12.24
CA GLU A 199 1.75 -2.36 12.96
C GLU A 199 1.93 -3.62 12.11
N PHE A 200 2.51 -4.65 12.71
CA PHE A 200 2.56 -6.01 12.18
C PHE A 200 1.50 -6.84 12.88
N TRP A 201 0.75 -7.59 12.10
CA TRP A 201 -0.35 -8.43 12.56
C TRP A 201 -0.26 -9.82 11.93
N ILE A 202 -0.41 -10.85 12.76
CA ILE A 202 -0.44 -12.25 12.35
C ILE A 202 -1.79 -12.84 12.75
N ASP A 203 -2.46 -13.45 11.77
CA ASP A 203 -3.70 -14.18 12.02
C ASP A 203 -3.40 -15.49 12.78
N ARG A 204 -4.10 -15.67 13.89
CA ARG A 204 -4.08 -16.88 14.71
C ARG A 204 -5.49 -17.41 14.87
N ASP A 205 -5.59 -18.71 15.09
CA ASP A 205 -6.85 -19.35 15.38
C ASP A 205 -7.48 -18.79 16.66
N ASN A 206 -8.77 -18.96 16.83
CA ASN A 206 -9.54 -18.48 17.98
C ASN A 206 -9.39 -16.98 18.28
N ARG A 207 -9.06 -16.18 17.26
CA ARG A 207 -8.84 -14.72 17.34
C ARG A 207 -7.68 -14.30 18.25
N LEU A 208 -6.75 -15.20 18.59
CA LEU A 208 -5.57 -14.92 19.40
C LEU A 208 -4.44 -14.28 18.58
N HIS A 209 -4.76 -13.26 17.80
CA HIS A 209 -3.86 -12.63 16.86
C HIS A 209 -2.65 -11.98 17.53
N ASP A 210 -1.46 -12.18 16.96
CA ASP A 210 -0.28 -11.45 17.38
C ASP A 210 -0.28 -10.07 16.73
N ARG A 211 -0.09 -9.04 17.54
CA ARG A 211 -0.01 -7.66 17.08
C ARG A 211 1.13 -6.93 17.76
N ARG A 212 2.04 -6.35 16.96
CA ARG A 212 3.10 -5.48 17.47
C ARG A 212 3.10 -4.17 16.69
N GLU A 213 3.04 -3.08 17.44
CA GLU A 213 3.07 -1.73 16.92
C GLU A 213 4.41 -1.09 17.21
N PHE A 214 4.96 -0.39 16.21
CA PHE A 214 6.15 0.44 16.28
C PHE A 214 5.75 1.88 16.08
N ILE A 215 6.17 2.77 16.99
CA ILE A 215 5.87 4.20 16.94
C ILE A 215 7.16 5.01 17.05
N ARG A 216 7.24 6.12 16.31
CA ARG A 216 8.26 7.16 16.48
C ARG A 216 7.68 8.56 16.31
N THR A 217 8.24 9.54 17.00
CA THR A 217 7.76 10.93 17.01
C THR A 217 8.33 11.77 15.87
N SER A 218 9.52 11.44 15.36
CA SER A 218 10.18 12.12 14.24
C SER A 218 10.69 11.13 13.19
N ALA A 219 11.02 11.60 11.98
CA ALA A 219 11.53 10.74 10.93
C ALA A 219 12.84 10.03 11.32
N ASP A 220 13.70 10.73 12.06
CA ASP A 220 15.00 10.23 12.53
C ASP A 220 14.94 9.73 13.99
N GLY A 221 13.73 9.69 14.59
CA GLY A 221 13.53 9.23 15.96
C GLY A 221 13.68 7.71 16.08
N ALA A 222 14.12 7.28 17.26
CA ALA A 222 14.13 5.87 17.60
C ALA A 222 12.71 5.30 17.62
N TRP A 223 12.58 4.05 17.23
CA TRP A 223 11.34 3.31 17.36
C TRP A 223 11.15 2.82 18.80
N SER A 224 9.96 2.98 19.31
CA SER A 224 9.45 2.25 20.48
C SER A 224 8.41 1.26 20.00
N ASP A 225 8.33 0.10 20.63
CA ASP A 225 7.38 -0.94 20.26
C ASP A 225 6.56 -1.44 21.45
N THR A 226 5.38 -1.95 21.16
CA THR A 226 4.49 -2.55 22.15
C THR A 226 3.60 -3.63 21.51
N LEU A 227 3.20 -4.61 22.31
CA LEU A 227 2.16 -5.56 21.92
C LEU A 227 0.79 -4.91 22.05
N LEU A 228 -0.12 -5.27 21.15
CA LEU A 228 -1.51 -4.86 21.21
C LEU A 228 -2.41 -6.09 21.48
N TYR A 229 -3.52 -5.86 22.18
CA TYR A 229 -4.58 -6.85 22.26
C TYR A 229 -5.12 -7.15 20.84
N PRO A 230 -5.53 -8.42 20.58
CA PRO A 230 -6.13 -8.82 19.31
C PRO A 230 -7.46 -8.13 19.03
#